data_5acd0652986161ade77ad8af609d83fa
#
_entry.id   5acd0652986161ade77ad8af609d83fa
#
_cell.length_a   1.000
_cell.length_b   1.000
_cell.length_c   1.000
_cell.angle_alpha   90.00
_cell.angle_beta   90.00
_cell.angle_gamma   90.00
#
_symmetry.space_group_name_H-M   'P 1'
#
loop_
_entity.id
_entity.type
_entity.pdbx_description
1 polymer ?
#
loop_
_entity_poly.entity_id
_entity_poly.type
_entity_poly.pdbx_seq_one_letter_code
_entity_poly.pdbx_strand_id
1 'polypeptide(L)'
;MAFGPPTRRLLVLDFDETLTSIDPVFLLRDLLPVNRRPKEPNFTRVGWIDYTNSLLRELCSSGFSVVELRSLIAAIPPVPSMVEFVQHLYDSCDPKYDIIIISDTSSIFIQDWLANHKLTKCIKAVFTNPAFVVSNDGLLMRPYHSNTCPLSPPNMCKRSILENYVSKRHEMGINYERTIFVADGAHDYCPMLGIRRDDIVCVRKGKDLEQRVRCYRRKCKVRPLLLLWSTGHELLSLLESVMDCVAISCF
;
A
#
# COMPACT_ATOMS: atom_id res chain seq x y z
N MET A 1 0.43 32.95 -23.50
CA MET A 1 1.23 32.50 -22.34
C MET A 1 1.33 31.01 -22.44
N ALA A 2 2.55 30.46 -22.60
CA ALA A 2 2.75 29.01 -22.61
C ALA A 2 2.56 28.51 -21.17
N PHE A 3 1.50 27.78 -20.90
CA PHE A 3 1.34 27.07 -19.64
C PHE A 3 2.51 26.06 -19.56
N GLY A 4 3.29 26.13 -18.50
CA GLY A 4 4.31 25.13 -18.21
C GLY A 4 3.70 23.72 -18.14
N PRO A 5 4.49 22.65 -18.18
CA PRO A 5 3.97 21.30 -18.03
C PRO A 5 3.19 21.20 -16.71
N PRO A 6 2.06 20.46 -16.68
CA PRO A 6 1.23 20.35 -15.49
C PRO A 6 2.03 19.81 -14.31
N THR A 7 1.80 20.40 -13.15
CA THR A 7 2.43 19.98 -11.89
C THR A 7 2.09 18.51 -11.61
N ARG A 8 3.10 17.72 -11.23
CA ARG A 8 2.91 16.29 -10.93
C ARG A 8 3.10 16.00 -9.46
N ARG A 9 2.22 15.20 -8.91
CA ARG A 9 2.30 14.65 -7.55
C ARG A 9 2.32 13.13 -7.60
N LEU A 10 3.00 12.52 -6.65
CA LEU A 10 3.07 11.07 -6.49
C LEU A 10 2.17 10.66 -5.32
N LEU A 11 1.16 9.86 -5.61
CA LEU A 11 0.38 9.17 -4.59
C LEU A 11 0.88 7.74 -4.46
N VAL A 12 1.32 7.37 -3.28
CA VAL A 12 1.80 6.04 -2.92
C VAL A 12 0.82 5.44 -1.94
N LEU A 13 0.20 4.34 -2.30
CA LEU A 13 -0.78 3.64 -1.49
C LEU A 13 -0.21 2.31 -1.00
N ASP A 14 -0.41 2.00 0.26
CA ASP A 14 -0.44 0.62 0.71
C ASP A 14 -1.76 -0.04 0.23
N PHE A 15 -1.88 -1.35 0.40
CA PHE A 15 -3.06 -2.08 -0.06
C PHE A 15 -3.90 -2.62 1.09
N ASP A 16 -3.31 -3.47 1.92
CA ASP A 16 -4.00 -4.15 3.02
C ASP A 16 -4.47 -3.12 4.05
N GLU A 17 -5.75 -3.17 4.41
CA GLU A 17 -6.36 -2.21 5.34
C GLU A 17 -6.13 -0.71 5.01
N THR A 18 -5.63 -0.40 3.81
CA THR A 18 -5.51 0.96 3.24
C THR A 18 -6.48 1.13 2.07
N LEU A 19 -6.41 0.29 1.05
CA LEU A 19 -7.41 0.21 -0.02
C LEU A 19 -8.54 -0.74 0.38
N THR A 20 -8.21 -1.92 0.88
CA THR A 20 -9.15 -2.92 1.39
C THR A 20 -9.55 -2.61 2.83
N SER A 21 -10.78 -2.99 3.21
CA SER A 21 -11.25 -2.83 4.59
C SER A 21 -10.67 -3.87 5.56
N ILE A 22 -10.17 -4.99 5.02
CA ILE A 22 -9.65 -6.15 5.75
C ILE A 22 -8.34 -6.59 5.08
N ASP A 23 -7.38 -7.07 5.85
CA ASP A 23 -6.19 -7.74 5.33
C ASP A 23 -6.59 -9.07 4.65
N PRO A 24 -6.25 -9.26 3.36
CA PRO A 24 -6.56 -10.47 2.61
C PRO A 24 -6.05 -11.77 3.25
N VAL A 25 -4.88 -11.74 3.86
CA VAL A 25 -4.28 -12.94 4.47
C VAL A 25 -5.04 -13.34 5.73
N PHE A 26 -5.49 -12.38 6.52
CA PHE A 26 -6.33 -12.68 7.69
C PHE A 26 -7.72 -13.16 7.29
N LEU A 27 -8.31 -12.61 6.24
CA LEU A 27 -9.55 -13.14 5.68
C LEU A 27 -9.39 -14.63 5.30
N LEU A 28 -8.34 -14.96 4.57
CA LEU A 28 -8.07 -16.34 4.15
C LEU A 28 -7.79 -17.27 5.34
N ARG A 29 -7.04 -16.80 6.34
CA ARG A 29 -6.79 -17.55 7.56
C ARG A 29 -8.09 -17.96 8.27
N ASP A 30 -9.05 -17.05 8.31
CA ASP A 30 -10.29 -17.25 9.04
C ASP A 30 -11.26 -18.21 8.34
N LEU A 31 -10.99 -18.60 7.09
CA LEU A 31 -11.67 -19.71 6.42
C LEU A 31 -11.30 -21.08 7.01
N LEU A 32 -10.14 -21.18 7.67
CA LEU A 32 -9.70 -22.43 8.29
C LEU A 32 -10.12 -22.52 9.76
N PRO A 33 -10.52 -23.71 10.22
CA PRO A 33 -10.69 -23.94 11.64
C PRO A 33 -9.36 -23.77 12.38
N VAL A 34 -9.41 -23.30 13.63
CA VAL A 34 -8.22 -22.88 14.40
C VAL A 34 -7.12 -23.95 14.44
N ASN A 35 -7.49 -25.21 14.57
CA ASN A 35 -6.56 -26.34 14.63
C ASN A 35 -5.87 -26.66 13.30
N ARG A 36 -6.30 -26.09 12.18
CA ARG A 36 -5.68 -26.23 10.84
C ARG A 36 -4.92 -24.98 10.39
N ARG A 37 -4.99 -23.91 11.14
CA ARG A 37 -4.28 -22.66 10.82
C ARG A 37 -2.78 -22.87 10.98
N PRO A 38 -1.95 -22.51 9.98
CA PRO A 38 -0.52 -22.46 10.14
C PRO A 38 -0.13 -21.59 11.34
N LYS A 39 0.95 -21.94 12.02
CA LYS A 39 1.46 -21.13 13.14
C LYS A 39 1.88 -19.76 12.62
N GLU A 40 1.35 -18.71 13.24
CA GLU A 40 1.70 -17.34 12.88
C GLU A 40 3.21 -17.12 13.04
N PRO A 41 3.84 -16.44 12.05
CA PRO A 41 5.26 -16.19 12.11
C PRO A 41 5.58 -15.20 13.21
N ASN A 42 6.75 -15.34 13.81
CA ASN A 42 7.31 -14.29 14.62
C ASN A 42 7.85 -13.22 13.65
N PHE A 43 7.09 -12.13 13.43
CA PHE A 43 7.25 -11.11 12.37
C PHE A 43 8.63 -10.47 12.24
N THR A 44 9.60 -10.83 13.06
CA THR A 44 10.91 -10.17 13.11
C THR A 44 11.98 -10.77 12.19
N ARG A 45 11.82 -11.98 11.63
CA ARG A 45 12.95 -12.63 10.92
C ARG A 45 12.65 -13.47 9.69
N VAL A 46 11.63 -14.28 9.70
CA VAL A 46 11.33 -15.19 8.56
C VAL A 46 9.85 -15.49 8.63
N GLY A 47 9.17 -15.51 7.50
CA GLY A 47 8.00 -16.29 7.53
C GLY A 47 6.71 -15.70 6.97
N TRP A 48 6.62 -14.37 6.64
CA TRP A 48 5.38 -13.88 6.05
C TRP A 48 5.06 -14.60 4.74
N ILE A 49 6.05 -14.71 3.85
CA ILE A 49 5.90 -15.46 2.58
C ILE A 49 5.64 -16.94 2.84
N ASP A 50 6.42 -17.56 3.75
CA ASP A 50 6.28 -18.98 4.08
C ASP A 50 4.95 -19.26 4.79
N TYR A 51 4.54 -18.35 5.68
CA TYR A 51 3.24 -18.42 6.34
C TYR A 51 2.10 -18.34 5.32
N THR A 52 2.13 -17.35 4.44
CA THR A 52 1.09 -17.16 3.41
C THR A 52 1.04 -18.36 2.46
N ASN A 53 2.20 -18.87 2.02
CA ASN A 53 2.26 -20.06 1.18
C ASN A 53 1.76 -21.31 1.90
N SER A 54 2.01 -21.44 3.21
CA SER A 54 1.50 -22.55 4.02
C SER A 54 -0.01 -22.46 4.20
N LEU A 55 -0.53 -21.25 4.41
CA LEU A 55 -1.95 -20.97 4.50
C LEU A 55 -2.67 -21.31 3.18
N LEU A 56 -2.14 -20.87 2.05
CA LEU A 56 -2.71 -21.15 0.73
C LEU A 56 -2.73 -22.65 0.43
N ARG A 57 -1.64 -23.38 0.75
CA ARG A 57 -1.61 -24.85 0.61
C ARG A 57 -2.64 -25.53 1.47
N GLU A 58 -2.81 -25.09 2.72
CA GLU A 58 -3.78 -25.67 3.66
C GLU A 58 -5.21 -25.42 3.19
N LEU A 59 -5.50 -24.24 2.63
CA LEU A 59 -6.79 -23.94 2.04
C LEU A 59 -7.09 -24.83 0.83
N CYS A 60 -6.15 -24.98 -0.09
CA CYS A 60 -6.33 -25.85 -1.25
C CYS A 60 -6.52 -27.33 -0.83
N SER A 61 -5.77 -27.82 0.16
CA SER A 61 -5.97 -29.18 0.70
C SER A 61 -7.25 -29.33 1.51
N SER A 62 -7.88 -28.22 1.91
CA SER A 62 -9.22 -28.19 2.54
C SER A 62 -10.36 -28.14 1.51
N GLY A 63 -10.04 -28.13 0.20
CA GLY A 63 -11.03 -28.15 -0.87
C GLY A 63 -11.35 -26.78 -1.51
N PHE A 64 -10.68 -25.71 -1.08
CA PHE A 64 -10.84 -24.41 -1.75
C PHE A 64 -10.05 -24.39 -3.06
N SER A 65 -10.70 -24.06 -4.16
CA SER A 65 -10.03 -23.81 -5.44
C SER A 65 -9.34 -22.43 -5.43
N VAL A 66 -8.30 -22.28 -6.25
CA VAL A 66 -7.64 -20.98 -6.47
C VAL A 66 -8.63 -19.92 -6.96
N VAL A 67 -9.61 -20.30 -7.78
CA VAL A 67 -10.63 -19.40 -8.31
C VAL A 67 -11.51 -18.86 -7.19
N GLU A 68 -11.92 -19.71 -6.25
CA GLU A 68 -12.72 -19.28 -5.09
C GLU A 68 -11.92 -18.33 -4.19
N LEU A 69 -10.65 -18.67 -3.87
CA LEU A 69 -9.80 -17.81 -3.06
C LEU A 69 -9.61 -16.42 -3.69
N ARG A 70 -9.33 -16.37 -5.00
CA ARG A 70 -9.20 -15.12 -5.75
C ARG A 70 -10.50 -14.31 -5.75
N SER A 71 -11.65 -14.99 -5.92
CA SER A 71 -12.96 -14.33 -5.91
C SER A 71 -13.29 -13.72 -4.55
N LEU A 72 -12.96 -14.42 -3.46
CA LEU A 72 -13.12 -13.92 -2.10
C LEU A 72 -12.30 -12.65 -1.86
N ILE A 73 -11.04 -12.65 -2.30
CA ILE A 73 -10.17 -11.48 -2.18
C ILE A 73 -10.67 -10.31 -3.04
N ALA A 74 -11.04 -10.58 -4.29
CA ALA A 74 -11.60 -9.55 -5.17
C ALA A 74 -12.85 -8.88 -4.60
N ALA A 75 -13.63 -9.62 -3.83
CA ALA A 75 -14.87 -9.14 -3.20
C ALA A 75 -14.66 -8.40 -1.86
N ILE A 76 -13.43 -8.30 -1.34
CA ILE A 76 -13.18 -7.55 -0.11
C ILE A 76 -13.67 -6.11 -0.29
N PRO A 77 -14.54 -5.61 0.60
CA PRO A 77 -15.00 -4.23 0.51
C PRO A 77 -13.83 -3.24 0.60
N PRO A 78 -13.85 -2.13 -0.15
CA PRO A 78 -12.89 -1.06 0.04
C PRO A 78 -13.07 -0.39 1.41
N VAL A 79 -12.04 0.30 1.87
CA VAL A 79 -12.23 1.32 2.90
C VAL A 79 -13.26 2.33 2.41
N PRO A 80 -14.20 2.79 3.25
CA PRO A 80 -15.26 3.70 2.81
C PRO A 80 -14.72 4.91 2.04
N SER A 81 -15.30 5.18 0.87
CA SER A 81 -14.94 6.26 -0.07
C SER A 81 -13.50 6.22 -0.61
N MET A 82 -12.77 5.10 -0.47
CA MET A 82 -11.39 5.02 -0.97
C MET A 82 -11.34 4.83 -2.49
N VAL A 83 -12.31 4.14 -3.08
CA VAL A 83 -12.43 3.99 -4.53
C VAL A 83 -12.65 5.35 -5.19
N GLU A 84 -13.60 6.12 -4.66
CA GLU A 84 -13.92 7.47 -5.11
C GLU A 84 -12.73 8.42 -4.95
N PHE A 85 -12.00 8.32 -3.84
CA PHE A 85 -10.77 9.07 -3.60
C PHE A 85 -9.72 8.82 -4.69
N VAL A 86 -9.45 7.56 -5.00
CA VAL A 86 -8.46 7.18 -6.02
C VAL A 86 -8.90 7.65 -7.40
N GLN A 87 -10.18 7.48 -7.75
CA GLN A 87 -10.74 7.94 -9.02
C GLN A 87 -10.67 9.46 -9.15
N HIS A 88 -11.06 10.19 -8.10
CA HIS A 88 -11.01 11.65 -8.08
C HIS A 88 -9.59 12.18 -8.35
N LEU A 89 -8.57 11.64 -7.67
CA LEU A 89 -7.19 12.06 -7.89
C LEU A 89 -6.65 11.62 -9.26
N TYR A 90 -7.08 10.48 -9.77
CA TYR A 90 -6.72 10.04 -11.12
C TYR A 90 -7.28 10.98 -12.21
N ASP A 91 -8.51 11.44 -12.06
CA ASP A 91 -9.18 12.32 -13.02
C ASP A 91 -8.72 13.78 -12.91
N SER A 92 -7.98 14.14 -11.85
CA SER A 92 -7.40 15.48 -11.69
C SER A 92 -6.38 15.79 -12.80
N CYS A 93 -6.52 16.95 -13.42
CA CYS A 93 -5.66 17.39 -14.51
C CYS A 93 -4.49 18.26 -14.05
N ASP A 94 -4.74 19.11 -13.03
CA ASP A 94 -3.73 20.00 -12.45
C ASP A 94 -4.02 20.20 -10.94
N PRO A 95 -3.17 19.67 -10.06
CA PRO A 95 -1.99 18.84 -10.35
C PRO A 95 -2.37 17.42 -10.86
N LYS A 96 -1.54 16.88 -11.76
CA LYS A 96 -1.70 15.50 -12.21
C LYS A 96 -1.08 14.53 -11.22
N TYR A 97 -1.82 13.48 -10.86
CA TYR A 97 -1.34 12.42 -9.96
C TYR A 97 -0.82 11.21 -10.74
N ASP A 98 0.39 10.76 -10.40
CA ASP A 98 0.84 9.41 -10.68
C ASP A 98 0.53 8.57 -9.43
N ILE A 99 -0.28 7.54 -9.56
CA ILE A 99 -0.74 6.70 -8.43
C ILE A 99 -0.06 5.35 -8.53
N ILE A 100 0.65 4.95 -7.46
CA ILE A 100 1.30 3.64 -7.37
C ILE A 100 0.90 2.91 -6.08
N ILE A 101 1.00 1.59 -6.12
CA ILE A 101 0.81 0.73 -4.93
C ILE A 101 2.16 0.12 -4.56
N ILE A 102 2.51 0.15 -3.27
CA ILE A 102 3.64 -0.57 -2.68
C ILE A 102 3.12 -1.37 -1.49
N SER A 103 2.94 -2.67 -1.66
CA SER A 103 2.35 -3.57 -0.66
C SER A 103 3.07 -4.90 -0.60
N ASP A 104 3.14 -5.51 0.57
CA ASP A 104 3.73 -6.84 0.77
C ASP A 104 2.73 -8.01 0.63
N THR A 105 1.53 -7.73 0.13
CA THR A 105 0.55 -8.75 -0.27
C THR A 105 0.91 -9.40 -1.62
N SER A 106 0.01 -10.15 -2.22
CA SER A 106 0.20 -10.92 -3.46
C SER A 106 -0.16 -10.10 -4.70
N SER A 107 0.64 -10.20 -5.77
CA SER A 107 0.36 -9.55 -7.05
C SER A 107 -0.98 -9.96 -7.65
N ILE A 108 -1.36 -11.23 -7.54
CA ILE A 108 -2.64 -11.74 -8.05
C ILE A 108 -3.80 -11.10 -7.28
N PHE A 109 -3.71 -11.01 -5.96
CA PHE A 109 -4.77 -10.46 -5.12
C PHE A 109 -5.01 -8.98 -5.41
N ILE A 110 -3.94 -8.19 -5.54
CA ILE A 110 -4.07 -6.77 -5.91
C ILE A 110 -4.71 -6.62 -7.29
N GLN A 111 -4.26 -7.40 -8.28
CA GLN A 111 -4.79 -7.33 -9.64
C GLN A 111 -6.29 -7.66 -9.70
N ASP A 112 -6.71 -8.73 -9.03
CA ASP A 112 -8.11 -9.15 -9.00
C ASP A 112 -8.99 -8.10 -8.31
N TRP A 113 -8.53 -7.56 -7.17
CA TRP A 113 -9.26 -6.53 -6.44
C TRP A 113 -9.38 -5.24 -7.25
N LEU A 114 -8.30 -4.77 -7.86
CA LEU A 114 -8.31 -3.57 -8.70
C LEU A 114 -9.23 -3.73 -9.91
N ALA A 115 -9.26 -4.91 -10.52
CA ALA A 115 -10.16 -5.22 -11.64
C ALA A 115 -11.62 -5.18 -11.20
N ASN A 116 -11.95 -5.81 -10.07
CA ASN A 116 -13.31 -5.85 -9.52
C ASN A 116 -13.84 -4.45 -9.16
N HIS A 117 -12.97 -3.59 -8.60
CA HIS A 117 -13.32 -2.22 -8.21
C HIS A 117 -13.07 -1.17 -9.32
N LYS A 118 -12.75 -1.62 -10.57
CA LYS A 118 -12.53 -0.76 -11.76
C LYS A 118 -11.43 0.29 -11.58
N LEU A 119 -10.42 -0.01 -10.74
CA LEU A 119 -9.29 0.88 -10.46
C LEU A 119 -8.03 0.58 -11.29
N THR A 120 -8.00 -0.49 -12.08
CA THR A 120 -6.81 -0.91 -12.84
C THR A 120 -6.20 0.22 -13.66
N LYS A 121 -7.03 1.03 -14.34
CA LYS A 121 -6.56 2.16 -15.15
C LYS A 121 -6.00 3.34 -14.32
N CYS A 122 -6.40 3.44 -13.06
CA CYS A 122 -5.98 4.53 -12.17
C CYS A 122 -4.57 4.30 -11.62
N ILE A 123 -4.11 3.05 -11.55
CA ILE A 123 -2.85 2.67 -10.95
C ILE A 123 -1.76 2.57 -12.01
N LYS A 124 -0.73 3.39 -11.87
CA LYS A 124 0.39 3.46 -12.81
C LYS A 124 1.39 2.31 -12.67
N ALA A 125 1.63 1.87 -11.44
CA ALA A 125 2.52 0.75 -11.14
C ALA A 125 2.14 0.09 -9.81
N VAL A 126 2.38 -1.22 -9.73
CA VAL A 126 2.20 -2.02 -8.52
C VAL A 126 3.51 -2.71 -8.19
N PHE A 127 4.03 -2.47 -6.99
CA PHE A 127 5.22 -3.09 -6.43
C PHE A 127 4.80 -3.98 -5.28
N THR A 128 4.85 -5.28 -5.49
CA THR A 128 4.32 -6.27 -4.53
C THR A 128 4.98 -7.63 -4.73
N ASN A 129 4.78 -8.54 -3.78
CA ASN A 129 5.30 -9.90 -3.86
C ASN A 129 4.70 -10.63 -5.07
N PRO A 130 5.51 -11.10 -6.03
CA PRO A 130 5.01 -11.82 -7.19
C PRO A 130 4.38 -13.16 -6.77
N ALA A 131 3.22 -13.46 -7.35
CA ALA A 131 2.52 -14.71 -7.13
C ALA A 131 2.18 -15.40 -8.44
N PHE A 132 2.10 -16.72 -8.39
CA PHE A 132 1.91 -17.57 -9.55
C PHE A 132 0.88 -18.65 -9.24
N VAL A 133 0.04 -18.95 -10.21
CA VAL A 133 -0.75 -20.18 -10.21
C VAL A 133 0.20 -21.32 -10.60
N VAL A 134 0.32 -22.31 -9.75
CA VAL A 134 1.15 -23.50 -10.01
C VAL A 134 0.26 -24.69 -10.39
N SER A 135 0.86 -25.73 -11.00
CA SER A 135 0.15 -26.97 -11.31
C SER A 135 -0.57 -27.55 -10.07
N ASN A 136 -1.74 -28.15 -10.28
CA ASN A 136 -2.64 -28.68 -9.23
C ASN A 136 -3.40 -27.61 -8.42
N ASP A 137 -3.80 -26.52 -9.08
CA ASP A 137 -4.64 -25.46 -8.51
C ASP A 137 -4.07 -24.83 -7.23
N GLY A 138 -2.75 -24.71 -7.13
CA GLY A 138 -2.08 -24.03 -6.04
C GLY A 138 -1.70 -22.58 -6.36
N LEU A 139 -1.55 -21.75 -5.34
CA LEU A 139 -0.93 -20.42 -5.41
C LEU A 139 0.40 -20.43 -4.69
N LEU A 140 1.42 -19.83 -5.31
CA LEU A 140 2.74 -19.66 -4.73
C LEU A 140 3.15 -18.20 -4.80
N MET A 141 3.45 -17.60 -3.65
CA MET A 141 3.98 -16.25 -3.52
C MET A 141 5.50 -16.30 -3.30
N ARG A 142 6.23 -15.35 -3.88
CA ARG A 142 7.68 -15.18 -3.69
C ARG A 142 7.98 -13.77 -3.15
N PRO A 143 9.12 -13.59 -2.45
CA PRO A 143 9.54 -12.25 -2.04
C PRO A 143 9.74 -11.33 -3.24
N TYR A 144 9.36 -10.07 -3.10
CA TYR A 144 9.64 -9.04 -4.10
C TYR A 144 11.14 -8.87 -4.32
N HIS A 145 11.90 -8.74 -3.24
CA HIS A 145 13.36 -8.75 -3.21
C HIS A 145 13.86 -9.16 -1.82
N SER A 146 15.10 -9.61 -1.75
CA SER A 146 15.80 -9.75 -0.47
C SER A 146 16.36 -8.39 -0.04
N ASN A 147 16.25 -8.06 1.24
CA ASN A 147 16.81 -6.83 1.78
C ASN A 147 17.37 -7.04 3.20
N THR A 148 18.25 -6.14 3.62
CA THR A 148 18.89 -6.15 4.95
C THR A 148 18.43 -4.99 5.83
N CYS A 149 17.38 -4.28 5.44
CA CYS A 149 16.85 -3.16 6.20
C CYS A 149 16.32 -3.64 7.56
N PRO A 150 16.82 -3.12 8.68
CA PRO A 150 16.39 -3.56 10.00
C PRO A 150 14.97 -3.12 10.37
N LEU A 151 14.36 -2.24 9.59
CA LEU A 151 13.03 -1.67 9.80
C LEU A 151 11.97 -2.28 8.89
N SER A 152 12.38 -3.15 7.95
CA SER A 152 11.50 -3.76 6.96
C SER A 152 11.52 -5.28 7.08
N PRO A 153 10.43 -5.97 6.68
CA PRO A 153 10.45 -7.41 6.57
C PRO A 153 11.44 -7.88 5.48
N PRO A 154 12.00 -9.11 5.57
CA PRO A 154 13.02 -9.58 4.64
C PRO A 154 12.59 -9.65 3.18
N ASN A 155 11.30 -9.80 2.93
CA ASN A 155 10.72 -9.98 1.59
C ASN A 155 10.52 -8.69 0.82
N MET A 156 10.52 -7.51 1.53
CA MET A 156 10.28 -6.23 0.87
C MET A 156 10.72 -5.07 1.76
N CYS A 157 11.43 -4.09 1.17
CA CYS A 157 11.65 -2.77 1.77
C CYS A 157 10.92 -1.70 0.96
N LYS A 158 9.75 -1.27 1.41
CA LYS A 158 8.93 -0.26 0.72
C LYS A 158 9.68 1.05 0.50
N ARG A 159 10.59 1.43 1.43
CA ARG A 159 11.43 2.62 1.28
C ARG A 159 12.36 2.53 0.07
N SER A 160 13.11 1.45 -0.07
CA SER A 160 14.04 1.30 -1.21
C SER A 160 13.29 1.25 -2.55
N ILE A 161 12.08 0.69 -2.57
CA ILE A 161 11.23 0.66 -3.76
C ILE A 161 10.81 2.08 -4.13
N LEU A 162 10.33 2.86 -3.17
CA LEU A 162 9.89 4.24 -3.38
C LEU A 162 11.05 5.13 -3.86
N GLU A 163 12.21 5.05 -3.18
CA GLU A 163 13.41 5.80 -3.55
C GLU A 163 13.87 5.47 -4.98
N ASN A 164 13.93 4.18 -5.33
CA ASN A 164 14.27 3.73 -6.68
C ASN A 164 13.25 4.18 -7.74
N TYR A 165 11.96 4.13 -7.42
CA TYR A 165 10.92 4.61 -8.33
C TYR A 165 11.08 6.10 -8.61
N VAL A 166 11.19 6.92 -7.58
CA VAL A 166 11.36 8.38 -7.71
C VAL A 166 12.64 8.71 -8.50
N SER A 167 13.77 8.04 -8.22
CA SER A 167 15.02 8.23 -8.95
C SER A 167 14.88 7.93 -10.44
N LYS A 168 14.28 6.78 -10.80
CA LYS A 168 14.04 6.41 -12.20
C LYS A 168 13.11 7.40 -12.91
N ARG A 169 12.08 7.92 -12.21
CA ARG A 169 11.21 8.95 -12.77
C ARG A 169 11.96 10.26 -13.02
N HIS A 170 12.83 10.64 -12.09
CA HIS A 170 13.71 11.82 -12.25
C HIS A 170 14.64 11.68 -13.45
N GLU A 171 15.28 10.53 -13.64
CA GLU A 171 16.13 10.21 -14.80
C GLU A 171 15.36 10.33 -16.14
N MET A 172 14.05 10.08 -16.12
CA MET A 172 13.13 10.25 -17.25
C MET A 172 12.63 11.70 -17.41
N GLY A 173 13.15 12.65 -16.65
CA GLY A 173 12.73 14.06 -16.66
C GLY A 173 11.43 14.34 -15.93
N ILE A 174 10.92 13.41 -15.13
CA ILE A 174 9.67 13.57 -14.38
C ILE A 174 9.98 13.84 -12.91
N ASN A 175 9.65 15.05 -12.48
CA ASN A 175 9.82 15.48 -11.10
C ASN A 175 8.46 15.56 -10.41
N TYR A 176 8.39 15.04 -9.20
CA TYR A 176 7.22 15.19 -8.36
C TYR A 176 7.40 16.38 -7.41
N GLU A 177 6.47 17.32 -7.49
CA GLU A 177 6.39 18.42 -6.55
C GLU A 177 6.27 17.87 -5.12
N ARG A 178 5.42 16.87 -4.94
CA ARG A 178 5.11 16.28 -3.63
C ARG A 178 4.83 14.79 -3.75
N THR A 179 5.28 14.05 -2.75
CA THR A 179 4.91 12.66 -2.52
C THR A 179 3.89 12.59 -1.37
N ILE A 180 2.81 11.87 -1.59
CA ILE A 180 1.77 11.59 -0.61
C ILE A 180 1.79 10.08 -0.36
N PHE A 181 2.14 9.66 0.85
CA PHE A 181 2.21 8.26 1.24
C PHE A 181 1.04 7.92 2.17
N VAL A 182 0.17 7.00 1.77
CA VAL A 182 -1.03 6.60 2.51
C VAL A 182 -0.87 5.17 2.98
N ALA A 183 -0.98 4.95 4.29
CA ALA A 183 -0.67 3.66 4.91
C ALA A 183 -1.32 3.49 6.29
N ASP A 184 -1.28 2.24 6.81
CA ASP A 184 -1.87 1.86 8.09
C ASP A 184 -0.94 1.01 8.96
N GLY A 185 -0.05 0.19 8.36
CA GLY A 185 0.69 -0.88 9.01
C GLY A 185 2.01 -0.46 9.66
N ALA A 186 2.48 -1.25 10.62
CA ALA A 186 3.75 -1.00 11.29
C ALA A 186 4.97 -1.06 10.33
N HIS A 187 4.89 -1.82 9.25
CA HIS A 187 5.93 -1.95 8.22
C HIS A 187 6.06 -0.70 7.33
N ASP A 188 5.07 0.19 7.35
CA ASP A 188 5.08 1.47 6.64
C ASP A 188 5.90 2.55 7.35
N TYR A 189 6.37 2.27 8.55
CA TYR A 189 7.26 3.19 9.28
C TYR A 189 8.59 3.43 8.54
N CYS A 190 9.16 2.40 7.93
CA CYS A 190 10.43 2.51 7.20
C CYS A 190 10.36 3.49 6.02
N PRO A 191 9.41 3.37 5.06
CA PRO A 191 9.29 4.34 3.98
C PRO A 191 9.01 5.76 4.47
N MET A 192 8.23 5.93 5.53
CA MET A 192 7.95 7.24 6.12
C MET A 192 9.23 8.00 6.53
N LEU A 193 10.27 7.31 6.98
CA LEU A 193 11.56 7.93 7.35
C LEU A 193 12.37 8.43 6.15
N GLY A 194 12.11 7.92 4.94
CA GLY A 194 12.76 8.31 3.69
C GLY A 194 12.07 9.45 2.93
N ILE A 195 10.86 9.80 3.35
CA ILE A 195 10.05 10.83 2.70
C ILE A 195 10.57 12.24 3.08
N ARG A 196 10.51 13.18 2.14
CA ARG A 196 11.01 14.56 2.31
C ARG A 196 10.16 15.33 3.32
N ARG A 197 10.71 16.44 3.83
CA ARG A 197 10.02 17.30 4.79
C ARG A 197 8.72 17.91 4.24
N ASP A 198 8.73 18.24 2.96
CA ASP A 198 7.60 18.90 2.29
C ASP A 198 6.56 17.92 1.72
N ASP A 199 6.82 16.63 1.87
CA ASP A 199 5.91 15.56 1.51
C ASP A 199 4.90 15.27 2.64
N ILE A 200 3.89 14.45 2.36
CA ILE A 200 2.79 14.15 3.27
C ILE A 200 2.75 12.65 3.54
N VAL A 201 2.54 12.28 4.80
CA VAL A 201 2.23 10.92 5.21
C VAL A 201 0.84 10.89 5.83
N CYS A 202 -0.03 10.08 5.25
CA CYS A 202 -1.40 9.89 5.69
C CYS A 202 -1.49 8.57 6.43
N VAL A 203 -1.69 8.63 7.75
CA VAL A 203 -1.70 7.49 8.66
C VAL A 203 -3.14 7.14 9.01
N ARG A 204 -3.54 5.88 8.82
CA ARG A 204 -4.89 5.43 9.17
C ARG A 204 -5.09 5.40 10.68
N LYS A 205 -6.18 6.02 11.16
CA LYS A 205 -6.56 6.06 12.58
C LYS A 205 -6.82 4.67 13.14
N GLY A 206 -6.38 4.43 14.36
CA GLY A 206 -6.60 3.17 15.08
C GLY A 206 -5.73 2.00 14.62
N LYS A 207 -4.76 2.21 13.72
CA LYS A 207 -3.88 1.19 13.19
C LYS A 207 -2.45 1.25 13.74
N ASP A 208 -1.66 0.22 13.46
CA ASP A 208 -0.32 0.03 14.04
C ASP A 208 0.65 1.14 13.70
N LEU A 209 0.58 1.71 12.50
CA LEU A 209 1.43 2.84 12.11
C LEU A 209 1.17 4.05 13.01
N GLU A 210 -0.09 4.35 13.34
CA GLU A 210 -0.43 5.44 14.25
C GLU A 210 0.20 5.24 15.63
N GLN A 211 0.08 4.05 16.20
CA GLN A 211 0.68 3.73 17.50
C GLN A 211 2.20 3.88 17.44
N ARG A 212 2.82 3.36 16.37
CA ARG A 212 4.27 3.45 16.17
C ARG A 212 4.74 4.89 16.03
N VAL A 213 4.06 5.71 15.26
CA VAL A 213 4.36 7.14 15.10
C VAL A 213 4.23 7.88 16.44
N ARG A 214 3.18 7.63 17.21
CA ARG A 214 3.00 8.24 18.55
C ARG A 214 4.13 7.88 19.51
N CYS A 215 4.59 6.62 19.52
CA CYS A 215 5.69 6.17 20.38
C CYS A 215 7.04 6.76 19.98
N TYR A 216 7.30 6.90 18.68
CA TYR A 216 8.61 7.33 18.18
C TYR A 216 8.70 8.82 17.86
N ARG A 217 7.58 9.56 17.79
CA ARG A 217 7.55 11.01 17.49
C ARG A 217 8.49 11.84 18.37
N ARG A 218 8.72 11.41 19.61
CA ARG A 218 9.64 12.07 20.54
C ARG A 218 11.11 11.72 20.31
N LYS A 219 11.41 10.59 19.68
CA LYS A 219 12.77 10.05 19.50
C LYS A 219 13.30 10.20 18.07
N CYS A 220 12.43 10.17 17.07
CA CYS A 220 12.79 10.30 15.67
C CYS A 220 12.27 11.62 15.11
N LYS A 221 13.12 12.34 14.41
CA LYS A 221 12.74 13.53 13.65
C LYS A 221 11.91 13.08 12.43
N VAL A 222 10.62 12.77 12.65
CA VAL A 222 9.67 12.58 11.55
C VAL A 222 9.56 13.93 10.85
N ARG A 223 9.98 13.95 9.59
CA ARG A 223 10.12 15.20 8.82
C ARG A 223 8.84 15.60 8.09
N PRO A 224 8.07 14.67 7.46
CA PRO A 224 6.90 15.01 6.68
C PRO A 224 5.72 15.48 7.54
N LEU A 225 4.78 16.16 6.90
CA LEU A 225 3.48 16.44 7.50
C LEU A 225 2.70 15.13 7.68
N LEU A 226 2.13 14.95 8.88
CA LEU A 226 1.32 13.78 9.22
C LEU A 226 -0.16 14.15 9.25
N LEU A 227 -0.96 13.43 8.47
CA LEU A 227 -2.42 13.52 8.46
C LEU A 227 -3.02 12.21 8.97
N LEU A 228 -4.00 12.29 9.87
CA LEU A 228 -4.71 11.12 10.38
C LEU A 228 -6.06 11.00 9.68
N TRP A 229 -6.34 9.85 9.08
CA TRP A 229 -7.54 9.60 8.28
C TRP A 229 -8.23 8.28 8.66
N SER A 230 -9.52 8.16 8.32
CA SER A 230 -10.33 6.95 8.52
C SER A 230 -11.07 6.52 7.25
N THR A 231 -11.42 7.48 6.38
CA THR A 231 -12.16 7.23 5.13
C THR A 231 -11.52 7.99 3.98
N GLY A 232 -11.77 7.55 2.74
CA GLY A 232 -11.27 8.26 1.54
C GLY A 232 -11.80 9.69 1.45
N HIS A 233 -13.04 9.93 1.87
CA HIS A 233 -13.61 11.28 1.89
C HIS A 233 -12.87 12.20 2.89
N GLU A 234 -12.63 11.73 4.12
CA GLU A 234 -11.85 12.49 5.11
C GLU A 234 -10.43 12.76 4.59
N LEU A 235 -9.81 11.74 3.98
CA LEU A 235 -8.46 11.87 3.41
C LEU A 235 -8.39 12.94 2.32
N LEU A 236 -9.38 12.95 1.42
CA LEU A 236 -9.46 13.97 0.36
C LEU A 236 -9.57 15.37 0.95
N SER A 237 -10.51 15.59 1.87
CA SER A 237 -10.72 16.89 2.51
C SER A 237 -9.49 17.40 3.27
N LEU A 238 -8.74 16.50 3.93
CA LEU A 238 -7.50 16.83 4.61
C LEU A 238 -6.40 17.25 3.62
N LEU A 239 -6.28 16.53 2.50
CA LEU A 239 -5.29 16.86 1.48
C LEU A 239 -5.59 18.18 0.81
N GLU A 240 -6.84 18.45 0.44
CA GLU A 240 -7.27 19.74 -0.15
C GLU A 240 -6.95 20.89 0.81
N SER A 241 -7.34 20.80 2.09
CA SER A 241 -7.08 21.84 3.09
C SER A 241 -5.58 22.16 3.25
N VAL A 242 -4.72 21.16 3.22
CA VAL A 242 -3.27 21.35 3.32
C VAL A 242 -2.70 21.98 2.05
N MET A 243 -3.19 21.59 0.88
CA MET A 243 -2.71 22.12 -0.40
C MET A 243 -3.10 23.60 -0.58
N ASP A 244 -4.30 23.98 -0.16
CA ASP A 244 -4.78 25.36 -0.20
C ASP A 244 -3.99 26.27 0.74
N CYS A 245 -3.67 25.80 1.96
CA CYS A 245 -2.86 26.57 2.90
C CYS A 245 -1.43 26.85 2.39
N VAL A 246 -0.85 25.92 1.63
CA VAL A 246 0.48 26.13 1.04
C VAL A 246 0.44 27.11 -0.12
N ALA A 247 -0.62 27.13 -0.92
CA ALA A 247 -0.80 28.10 -2.00
C ALA A 247 -0.88 29.55 -1.49
N ILE A 248 -1.48 29.76 -0.33
CA ILE A 248 -1.63 31.11 0.29
C ILE A 248 -0.30 31.59 0.91
N SER A 249 0.58 30.72 1.35
CA SER A 249 1.86 31.11 1.98
C SER A 249 2.99 31.43 0.99
N CYS A 250 2.76 31.32 -0.31
CA CYS A 250 3.72 31.64 -1.37
C CYS A 250 3.51 33.03 -2.00
N PHE A 251 2.64 33.87 -1.42
CA PHE A 251 2.44 35.28 -1.73
C PHE A 251 2.85 36.13 -0.51
#